data_797ef247f7245b6d314d5a83d43b829b
#
_entry.id   797ef247f7245b6d314d5a83d43b829b
#
_cell.length_a   1.000
_cell.length_b   1.000
_cell.length_c   1.000
_cell.angle_alpha   90.00
_cell.angle_beta   90.00
_cell.angle_gamma   90.00
#
_symmetry.space_group_name_H-M   'P 1'
#
loop_
_entity.id
_entity.type
_entity.pdbx_description
1 polymer ?
#
loop_
_entity_poly.entity_id
_entity_poly.type
_entity_poly.pdbx_seq_one_letter_code
_entity_poly.pdbx_strand_id
1 'polypeptide(L)'
;MGRFSQAISEGDGISVVPVLEGDVGELAPLAEEAGAEAVAVQTAAQAELARARTSLPILVRDSLREGDVEALPLRGADACIIVFREVGGDDDRLGLLYALAGEAGLDCAVEVRDEEELEEALELVDPQILIISERESSDDEEDLERTLDLLSDVPAGKLVVAESPIRSRDQVVALERAGVDAILVGSEFLRVSPDFGSALAELTGR
;
A
#
# COMPACT_ATOMS: atom_id res chain seq x y z
N MET A 1 -9.30 -13.38 3.38
CA MET A 1 -8.02 -12.88 2.85
C MET A 1 -8.11 -12.88 1.33
N GLY A 2 -7.91 -11.73 0.71
CA GLY A 2 -7.84 -11.61 -0.74
C GLY A 2 -6.42 -11.84 -1.27
N ARG A 3 -6.20 -11.56 -2.55
CA ARG A 3 -4.90 -11.80 -3.19
C ARG A 3 -3.80 -10.86 -2.70
N PHE A 4 -4.16 -9.60 -2.41
CA PHE A 4 -3.18 -8.61 -1.95
C PHE A 4 -2.74 -8.93 -0.50
N SER A 5 -3.69 -9.11 0.42
CA SER A 5 -3.39 -9.45 1.81
C SER A 5 -2.60 -10.76 1.92
N GLN A 6 -2.90 -11.75 1.09
CA GLN A 6 -2.15 -13.00 1.03
C GLN A 6 -0.70 -12.76 0.57
N ALA A 7 -0.50 -11.99 -0.49
CA ALA A 7 0.84 -11.73 -1.01
C ALA A 7 1.75 -11.02 -0.01
N ILE A 8 1.22 -10.04 0.75
CA ILE A 8 2.02 -9.28 1.72
C ILE A 8 2.19 -10.00 3.07
N SER A 9 1.43 -11.08 3.34
CA SER A 9 1.51 -11.82 4.60
C SER A 9 2.25 -13.15 4.49
N GLU A 10 2.39 -13.74 3.30
CA GLU A 10 2.99 -15.06 3.09
C GLU A 10 4.46 -15.00 2.64
N GLY A 11 5.04 -13.81 2.47
CA GLY A 11 6.44 -13.61 2.08
C GLY A 11 7.43 -14.02 3.18
N ASP A 12 8.67 -14.39 2.80
CA ASP A 12 9.78 -14.64 3.73
C ASP A 12 10.44 -13.31 4.18
N GLY A 13 9.65 -12.35 4.67
CA GLY A 13 10.11 -11.03 5.08
C GLY A 13 9.13 -9.92 4.68
N ILE A 14 9.58 -8.68 4.74
CA ILE A 14 8.78 -7.51 4.38
C ILE A 14 8.55 -7.45 2.87
N SER A 15 7.30 -7.28 2.45
CA SER A 15 6.93 -7.17 1.04
C SER A 15 7.22 -5.77 0.48
N VAL A 16 7.75 -5.70 -0.74
CA VAL A 16 8.01 -4.43 -1.44
C VAL A 16 6.95 -4.21 -2.52
N VAL A 17 6.19 -3.14 -2.39
CA VAL A 17 5.08 -2.78 -3.29
C VAL A 17 5.40 -1.45 -3.97
N PRO A 18 5.97 -1.44 -5.19
CA PRO A 18 6.24 -0.20 -5.91
C PRO A 18 4.95 0.46 -6.39
N VAL A 19 4.88 1.78 -6.24
CA VAL A 19 3.88 2.62 -6.87
C VAL A 19 4.33 2.91 -8.31
N LEU A 20 3.57 2.41 -9.27
CA LEU A 20 3.93 2.54 -10.68
C LEU A 20 3.51 3.92 -11.22
N GLU A 21 4.50 4.76 -11.47
CA GLU A 21 4.34 6.08 -12.06
C GLU A 21 4.90 6.09 -13.50
N GLY A 22 4.14 6.64 -14.45
CA GLY A 22 4.54 6.68 -15.86
C GLY A 22 3.93 5.54 -16.70
N ASP A 23 4.74 4.83 -17.49
CA ASP A 23 4.25 3.72 -18.33
C ASP A 23 4.07 2.44 -17.52
N VAL A 24 2.87 2.30 -16.95
CA VAL A 24 2.51 1.14 -16.11
C VAL A 24 2.64 -0.18 -16.88
N GLY A 25 2.37 -0.17 -18.19
CA GLY A 25 2.49 -1.37 -19.03
C GLY A 25 3.93 -1.86 -19.20
N GLU A 26 4.91 -0.96 -19.11
CA GLU A 26 6.33 -1.30 -19.12
C GLU A 26 6.85 -1.62 -17.71
N LEU A 27 6.41 -0.88 -16.69
CA LEU A 27 6.91 -1.01 -15.32
C LEU A 27 6.38 -2.25 -14.58
N ALA A 28 5.14 -2.66 -14.84
CA ALA A 28 4.53 -3.79 -14.13
C ALA A 28 5.29 -5.12 -14.29
N PRO A 29 5.71 -5.56 -15.51
CA PRO A 29 6.53 -6.76 -15.64
C PRO A 29 7.92 -6.60 -15.02
N LEU A 30 8.53 -5.43 -15.08
CA LEU A 30 9.83 -5.16 -14.44
C LEU A 30 9.74 -5.26 -12.91
N ALA A 31 8.63 -4.82 -12.32
CA ALA A 31 8.40 -4.98 -10.88
C ALA A 31 8.32 -6.47 -10.48
N GLU A 32 7.61 -7.28 -11.26
CA GLU A 32 7.50 -8.72 -11.04
C GLU A 32 8.87 -9.42 -11.19
N GLU A 33 9.65 -9.08 -12.21
CA GLU A 33 11.00 -9.60 -12.43
C GLU A 33 11.98 -9.20 -11.31
N ALA A 34 11.83 -7.98 -10.78
CA ALA A 34 12.63 -7.47 -9.67
C ALA A 34 12.22 -8.03 -8.29
N GLY A 35 11.18 -8.86 -8.25
CA GLY A 35 10.74 -9.57 -7.04
C GLY A 35 9.78 -8.81 -6.15
N ALA A 36 9.05 -7.82 -6.67
CA ALA A 36 7.93 -7.24 -5.96
C ALA A 36 6.83 -8.30 -5.71
N GLU A 37 6.16 -8.23 -4.57
CA GLU A 37 5.07 -9.13 -4.21
C GLU A 37 3.69 -8.59 -4.63
N ALA A 38 3.57 -7.29 -4.84
CA ALA A 38 2.41 -6.60 -5.38
C ALA A 38 2.85 -5.31 -6.08
N VAL A 39 1.93 -4.65 -6.77
CA VAL A 39 2.15 -3.31 -7.33
C VAL A 39 1.01 -2.37 -6.94
N ALA A 40 1.30 -1.09 -6.81
CA ALA A 40 0.30 -0.06 -6.59
C ALA A 40 0.20 0.87 -7.81
N VAL A 41 -1.02 1.30 -8.13
CA VAL A 41 -1.31 2.21 -9.23
C VAL A 41 -2.25 3.32 -8.76
N GLN A 42 -2.25 4.47 -9.44
CA GLN A 42 -3.06 5.60 -9.02
C GLN A 42 -4.53 5.48 -9.41
N THR A 43 -4.84 4.83 -10.53
CA THR A 43 -6.20 4.81 -11.07
C THR A 43 -6.65 3.41 -11.53
N ALA A 44 -7.97 3.20 -11.60
CA ALA A 44 -8.57 2.00 -12.16
C ALA A 44 -8.14 1.73 -13.62
N ALA A 45 -7.93 2.78 -14.42
CA ALA A 45 -7.44 2.62 -15.79
C ALA A 45 -6.01 2.08 -15.85
N GLN A 46 -5.15 2.51 -14.91
CA GLN A 46 -3.81 1.96 -14.77
C GLN A 46 -3.83 0.52 -14.26
N ALA A 47 -4.78 0.14 -13.39
CA ALA A 47 -4.95 -1.23 -12.94
C ALA A 47 -5.25 -2.18 -14.12
N GLU A 48 -6.09 -1.76 -15.06
CA GLU A 48 -6.38 -2.53 -16.29
C GLU A 48 -5.12 -2.73 -17.15
N LEU A 49 -4.29 -1.68 -17.30
CA LEU A 49 -3.02 -1.76 -18.02
C LEU A 49 -2.01 -2.67 -17.33
N ALA A 50 -1.88 -2.56 -16.00
CA ALA A 50 -1.00 -3.42 -15.20
C ALA A 50 -1.44 -4.88 -15.28
N ARG A 51 -2.75 -5.16 -15.13
CA ARG A 51 -3.30 -6.52 -15.14
C ARG A 51 -3.03 -7.26 -16.46
N ALA A 52 -2.96 -6.53 -17.57
CA ALA A 52 -2.62 -7.11 -18.86
C ALA A 52 -1.14 -7.55 -18.97
N ARG A 53 -0.28 -7.16 -18.03
CA ARG A 53 1.18 -7.28 -18.12
C ARG A 53 1.84 -7.99 -16.93
N THR A 54 1.12 -8.15 -15.79
CA THR A 54 1.64 -8.81 -14.58
C THR A 54 0.60 -9.72 -13.94
N SER A 55 1.08 -10.76 -13.26
CA SER A 55 0.26 -11.62 -12.40
C SER A 55 0.18 -11.12 -10.96
N LEU A 56 0.99 -10.13 -10.58
CA LEU A 56 1.03 -9.59 -9.22
C LEU A 56 -0.33 -9.02 -8.77
N PRO A 57 -0.65 -9.04 -7.49
CA PRO A 57 -1.77 -8.29 -6.93
C PRO A 57 -1.62 -6.79 -7.20
N ILE A 58 -2.75 -6.13 -7.48
CA ILE A 58 -2.80 -4.71 -7.84
C ILE A 58 -3.61 -3.95 -6.80
N LEU A 59 -2.97 -2.99 -6.15
CA LEU A 59 -3.55 -2.04 -5.21
C LEU A 59 -3.86 -0.73 -5.95
N VAL A 60 -5.11 -0.25 -5.89
CA VAL A 60 -5.53 1.04 -6.47
C VAL A 60 -5.60 2.11 -5.38
N ARG A 61 -5.02 3.27 -5.65
CA ARG A 61 -4.87 4.39 -4.71
C ARG A 61 -5.79 5.59 -4.97
N ASP A 62 -6.66 5.51 -5.97
CA ASP A 62 -7.56 6.61 -6.31
C ASP A 62 -8.55 6.90 -5.18
N SER A 63 -8.93 8.18 -5.04
CA SER A 63 -10.00 8.58 -4.12
C SER A 63 -11.28 7.87 -4.47
N LEU A 64 -11.72 6.98 -3.58
CA LEU A 64 -12.85 6.11 -3.83
C LEU A 64 -14.18 6.87 -3.75
N ARG A 65 -15.00 6.65 -4.76
CA ARG A 65 -16.43 6.96 -4.75
C ARG A 65 -17.20 5.65 -4.75
N GLU A 66 -18.40 5.65 -4.19
CA GLU A 66 -19.25 4.46 -4.07
C GLU A 66 -19.41 3.69 -5.40
N GLY A 67 -19.69 4.41 -6.50
CA GLY A 67 -19.83 3.79 -7.82
C GLY A 67 -18.54 3.29 -8.47
N ASP A 68 -17.38 3.70 -7.98
CA ASP A 68 -16.09 3.29 -8.51
C ASP A 68 -15.61 1.98 -7.87
N VAL A 69 -15.91 1.76 -6.58
CA VAL A 69 -15.48 0.57 -5.81
C VAL A 69 -15.91 -0.73 -6.50
N GLU A 70 -17.20 -0.82 -6.89
CA GLU A 70 -17.76 -2.00 -7.54
C GLU A 70 -17.11 -2.30 -8.91
N ALA A 71 -16.58 -1.28 -9.57
CA ALA A 71 -15.94 -1.41 -10.89
C ALA A 71 -14.47 -1.83 -10.81
N LEU A 72 -13.80 -1.64 -9.68
CA LEU A 72 -12.36 -1.92 -9.53
C LEU A 72 -11.96 -3.36 -9.85
N PRO A 73 -12.67 -4.42 -9.37
CA PRO A 73 -12.32 -5.80 -9.71
C PRO A 73 -12.42 -6.09 -11.21
N LEU A 74 -13.40 -5.48 -11.90
CA LEU A 74 -13.57 -5.61 -13.35
C LEU A 74 -12.42 -4.97 -14.13
N ARG A 75 -11.70 -4.05 -13.50
CA ARG A 75 -10.49 -3.39 -14.02
C ARG A 75 -9.20 -4.10 -13.60
N GLY A 76 -9.31 -5.24 -12.90
CA GLY A 76 -8.17 -6.05 -12.49
C GLY A 76 -7.52 -5.65 -11.17
N ALA A 77 -8.15 -4.78 -10.36
CA ALA A 77 -7.70 -4.49 -9.01
C ALA A 77 -7.98 -5.67 -8.07
N ASP A 78 -7.08 -5.91 -7.14
CA ASP A 78 -7.21 -6.89 -6.06
C ASP A 78 -7.42 -6.19 -4.70
N ALA A 79 -7.00 -4.93 -4.60
CA ALA A 79 -7.12 -4.12 -3.40
C ALA A 79 -7.36 -2.65 -3.71
N CYS A 80 -7.89 -1.92 -2.72
CA CYS A 80 -8.08 -0.48 -2.76
C CYS A 80 -7.67 0.18 -1.45
N ILE A 81 -7.42 1.49 -1.48
CA ILE A 81 -7.11 2.31 -0.32
C ILE A 81 -8.27 3.26 -0.04
N ILE A 82 -8.67 3.36 1.22
CA ILE A 82 -9.49 4.45 1.73
C ILE A 82 -8.56 5.35 2.55
N VAL A 83 -8.37 6.58 2.11
CA VAL A 83 -7.61 7.58 2.86
C VAL A 83 -8.51 8.14 3.94
N PHE A 84 -8.23 7.86 5.22
CA PHE A 84 -9.08 8.25 6.35
C PHE A 84 -9.39 9.75 6.33
N ARG A 85 -8.39 10.59 6.14
CA ARG A 85 -8.53 12.05 6.11
C ARG A 85 -9.46 12.58 5.01
N GLU A 86 -9.63 11.86 3.91
CA GLU A 86 -10.56 12.25 2.82
C GLU A 86 -12.01 11.90 3.12
N VAL A 87 -12.24 10.97 4.04
CA VAL A 87 -13.58 10.52 4.48
C VAL A 87 -13.85 10.87 5.95
N GLY A 88 -12.82 11.32 6.69
CA GLY A 88 -12.88 11.66 8.11
C GLY A 88 -13.92 12.74 8.40
N GLY A 89 -14.63 12.58 9.52
CA GLY A 89 -15.78 13.42 9.88
C GLY A 89 -17.11 12.99 9.24
N ASP A 90 -17.11 11.92 8.45
CA ASP A 90 -18.30 11.25 7.92
C ASP A 90 -18.17 9.74 8.19
N ASP A 91 -18.53 9.33 9.42
CA ASP A 91 -18.44 7.95 9.90
C ASP A 91 -19.22 6.98 9.01
N ASP A 92 -20.37 7.42 8.50
CA ASP A 92 -21.20 6.63 7.61
C ASP A 92 -20.49 6.31 6.29
N ARG A 93 -19.66 7.26 5.80
CA ARG A 93 -18.96 7.13 4.52
C ARG A 93 -17.79 6.14 4.59
N LEU A 94 -16.98 6.17 5.65
CA LEU A 94 -15.90 5.18 5.83
C LEU A 94 -16.48 3.77 5.90
N GLY A 95 -17.50 3.56 6.75
CA GLY A 95 -18.17 2.27 6.91
C GLY A 95 -18.78 1.76 5.61
N LEU A 96 -19.43 2.65 4.85
CA LEU A 96 -20.03 2.31 3.55
C LEU A 96 -19.00 1.88 2.52
N LEU A 97 -17.93 2.66 2.32
CA LEU A 97 -16.88 2.34 1.35
C LEU A 97 -16.13 1.05 1.72
N TYR A 98 -15.87 0.84 3.00
CA TYR A 98 -15.22 -0.37 3.49
C TYR A 98 -16.08 -1.62 3.25
N ALA A 99 -17.38 -1.51 3.52
CA ALA A 99 -18.35 -2.59 3.25
C ALA A 99 -18.46 -2.90 1.76
N LEU A 100 -18.59 -1.87 0.89
CA LEU A 100 -18.66 -2.02 -0.56
C LEU A 100 -17.40 -2.68 -1.13
N ALA A 101 -16.22 -2.33 -0.64
CA ALA A 101 -14.96 -2.98 -1.03
C ALA A 101 -14.97 -4.47 -0.68
N GLY A 102 -15.42 -4.83 0.52
CA GLY A 102 -15.57 -6.22 0.95
C GLY A 102 -16.59 -7.01 0.11
N GLU A 103 -17.75 -6.41 -0.21
CA GLU A 103 -18.76 -7.01 -1.08
C GLU A 103 -18.25 -7.21 -2.51
N ALA A 104 -17.41 -6.29 -3.01
CA ALA A 104 -16.75 -6.40 -4.30
C ALA A 104 -15.61 -7.44 -4.33
N GLY A 105 -15.24 -8.01 -3.17
CA GLY A 105 -14.16 -8.98 -3.05
C GLY A 105 -12.76 -8.37 -3.08
N LEU A 106 -12.65 -7.08 -2.80
CA LEU A 106 -11.37 -6.37 -2.69
C LEU A 106 -10.81 -6.48 -1.27
N ASP A 107 -9.49 -6.58 -1.16
CA ASP A 107 -8.81 -6.23 0.08
C ASP A 107 -8.86 -4.69 0.23
N CYS A 108 -9.35 -4.22 1.37
CA CYS A 108 -9.46 -2.80 1.64
C CYS A 108 -8.46 -2.38 2.71
N ALA A 109 -7.53 -1.50 2.36
CA ALA A 109 -6.60 -0.89 3.28
C ALA A 109 -7.11 0.50 3.70
N VAL A 110 -6.99 0.84 4.98
CA VAL A 110 -7.29 2.18 5.48
C VAL A 110 -5.97 2.89 5.75
N GLU A 111 -5.77 4.04 5.09
CA GLU A 111 -4.60 4.90 5.29
C GLU A 111 -4.86 5.84 6.46
N VAL A 112 -3.95 5.81 7.44
CA VAL A 112 -3.96 6.65 8.64
C VAL A 112 -2.60 7.32 8.82
N ARG A 113 -2.56 8.48 9.52
CA ARG A 113 -1.34 9.30 9.66
C ARG A 113 -0.95 9.59 11.11
N ASP A 114 -1.87 9.40 12.03
CA ASP A 114 -1.66 9.67 13.44
C ASP A 114 -2.53 8.75 14.31
N GLU A 115 -2.33 8.84 15.61
CA GLU A 115 -3.00 8.02 16.62
C GLU A 115 -4.53 8.23 16.61
N GLU A 116 -4.99 9.48 16.40
CA GLU A 116 -6.43 9.81 16.38
C GLU A 116 -7.11 9.15 15.18
N GLU A 117 -6.52 9.26 13.95
CA GLU A 117 -7.02 8.59 12.76
C GLU A 117 -6.99 7.05 12.90
N LEU A 118 -5.96 6.50 13.55
CA LEU A 118 -5.84 5.06 13.81
C LEU A 118 -6.93 4.58 14.77
N GLU A 119 -7.11 5.25 15.91
CA GLU A 119 -8.14 4.88 16.89
C GLU A 119 -9.54 4.91 16.27
N GLU A 120 -9.88 6.00 15.57
CA GLU A 120 -11.18 6.15 14.91
C GLU A 120 -11.40 5.08 13.82
N ALA A 121 -10.40 4.79 12.98
CA ALA A 121 -10.51 3.76 11.96
C ALA A 121 -10.74 2.37 12.58
N LEU A 122 -10.07 2.05 13.68
CA LEU A 122 -10.25 0.78 14.41
C LEU A 122 -11.64 0.69 15.05
N GLU A 123 -12.16 1.79 15.59
CA GLU A 123 -13.51 1.82 16.19
C GLU A 123 -14.62 1.68 15.13
N LEU A 124 -14.47 2.33 13.98
CA LEU A 124 -15.53 2.41 12.96
C LEU A 124 -15.62 1.15 12.08
N VAL A 125 -14.47 0.63 11.61
CA VAL A 125 -14.45 -0.46 10.62
C VAL A 125 -13.52 -1.62 10.95
N ASP A 126 -12.66 -1.47 11.95
CA ASP A 126 -11.69 -2.48 12.38
C ASP A 126 -10.92 -3.11 11.20
N PRO A 127 -10.20 -2.31 10.38
CA PRO A 127 -9.63 -2.75 9.11
C PRO A 127 -8.59 -3.86 9.31
N GLN A 128 -8.53 -4.81 8.38
CA GLN A 128 -7.53 -5.88 8.41
C GLN A 128 -6.15 -5.39 7.92
N ILE A 129 -6.13 -4.38 7.06
CA ILE A 129 -4.92 -3.79 6.48
C ILE A 129 -4.91 -2.31 6.83
N LEU A 130 -3.85 -1.85 7.47
CA LEU A 130 -3.59 -0.45 7.76
C LEU A 130 -2.41 0.03 6.93
N ILE A 131 -2.51 1.23 6.38
CA ILE A 131 -1.38 1.92 5.76
C ILE A 131 -1.03 3.09 6.65
N ILE A 132 0.20 3.09 7.19
CA ILE A 132 0.77 4.23 7.89
C ILE A 132 1.47 5.09 6.86
N SER A 133 0.98 6.32 6.64
CA SER A 133 1.48 7.22 5.60
C SER A 133 1.91 8.55 6.19
N GLU A 134 3.13 8.99 5.84
CA GLU A 134 3.72 10.24 6.27
C GLU A 134 4.09 11.13 5.07
N ARG A 135 3.07 11.69 4.43
CA ARG A 135 3.24 12.45 3.18
C ARG A 135 3.71 13.90 3.34
N GLU A 136 3.79 14.44 4.57
CA GLU A 136 3.96 15.90 4.77
C GLU A 136 5.28 16.33 5.42
N SER A 137 6.15 15.39 5.83
CA SER A 137 7.45 15.74 6.40
C SER A 137 8.52 15.97 5.33
N SER A 138 9.49 16.82 5.65
CA SER A 138 10.68 17.07 4.84
C SER A 138 11.93 16.36 5.38
N ASP A 139 11.79 15.57 6.45
CA ASP A 139 12.88 14.86 7.12
C ASP A 139 12.59 13.36 7.20
N ASP A 140 13.36 12.59 6.43
CA ASP A 140 13.16 11.13 6.28
C ASP A 140 13.46 10.35 7.58
N GLU A 141 14.29 10.87 8.49
CA GLU A 141 14.59 10.20 9.76
C GLU A 141 13.42 10.38 10.74
N GLU A 142 12.83 11.58 10.79
CA GLU A 142 11.64 11.84 11.60
C GLU A 142 10.45 11.02 11.10
N ASP A 143 10.32 10.83 9.79
CA ASP A 143 9.23 10.06 9.19
C ASP A 143 9.30 8.58 9.62
N LEU A 144 10.49 7.99 9.60
CA LEU A 144 10.66 6.61 10.03
C LEU A 144 10.37 6.43 11.53
N GLU A 145 10.80 7.37 12.39
CA GLU A 145 10.53 7.32 13.83
C GLU A 145 9.03 7.38 14.11
N ARG A 146 8.29 8.28 13.45
CA ARG A 146 6.82 8.38 13.62
C ARG A 146 6.09 7.14 13.14
N THR A 147 6.50 6.56 11.99
CA THR A 147 5.94 5.28 11.53
C THR A 147 6.13 4.19 12.59
N LEU A 148 7.30 4.12 13.23
CA LEU A 148 7.59 3.15 14.28
C LEU A 148 6.81 3.42 15.57
N ASP A 149 6.61 4.69 15.92
CA ASP A 149 5.81 5.08 17.08
C ASP A 149 4.34 4.65 16.88
N LEU A 150 3.74 5.00 15.74
CA LEU A 150 2.34 4.65 15.45
C LEU A 150 2.14 3.13 15.30
N LEU A 151 3.15 2.41 14.80
CA LEU A 151 3.10 0.95 14.70
C LEU A 151 2.89 0.27 16.06
N SER A 152 3.40 0.89 17.15
CA SER A 152 3.25 0.34 18.51
C SER A 152 1.80 0.31 19.00
N ASP A 153 0.93 1.14 18.43
CA ASP A 153 -0.48 1.27 18.79
C ASP A 153 -1.39 0.39 17.93
N VAL A 154 -0.84 -0.24 16.86
CA VAL A 154 -1.59 -1.14 16.01
C VAL A 154 -1.86 -2.47 16.72
N PRO A 155 -3.12 -2.93 16.82
CA PRO A 155 -3.46 -4.21 17.45
C PRO A 155 -2.82 -5.40 16.73
N ALA A 156 -2.38 -6.39 17.48
CA ALA A 156 -1.83 -7.62 16.92
C ALA A 156 -2.81 -8.34 15.99
N GLY A 157 -2.31 -8.84 14.87
CA GLY A 157 -3.08 -9.57 13.86
C GLY A 157 -3.59 -8.69 12.71
N LYS A 158 -3.29 -7.40 12.72
CA LYS A 158 -3.45 -6.52 11.56
C LYS A 158 -2.25 -6.64 10.64
N LEU A 159 -2.45 -6.43 9.34
CA LEU A 159 -1.37 -6.24 8.39
C LEU A 159 -1.04 -4.75 8.30
N VAL A 160 0.23 -4.42 8.43
CA VAL A 160 0.71 -3.04 8.39
C VAL A 160 1.56 -2.81 7.15
N VAL A 161 1.18 -1.80 6.39
CA VAL A 161 1.91 -1.30 5.24
C VAL A 161 2.45 0.09 5.58
N ALA A 162 3.76 0.29 5.48
CA ALA A 162 4.35 1.61 5.65
C ALA A 162 4.48 2.31 4.30
N GLU A 163 4.01 3.55 4.22
CA GLU A 163 4.27 4.44 3.09
C GLU A 163 5.16 5.58 3.54
N SER A 164 6.45 5.44 3.30
CA SER A 164 7.48 6.39 3.68
C SER A 164 8.51 6.53 2.55
N PRO A 165 9.27 7.63 2.47
CA PRO A 165 10.34 7.80 1.48
C PRO A 165 11.48 6.79 1.68
N ILE A 166 11.31 5.57 1.21
CA ILE A 166 12.31 4.49 1.31
C ILE A 166 13.35 4.65 0.21
N ARG A 167 14.62 4.72 0.59
CA ARG A 167 15.76 4.94 -0.31
C ARG A 167 16.87 3.90 -0.20
N SER A 168 16.81 3.05 0.82
CA SER A 168 17.85 2.06 1.07
C SER A 168 17.31 0.76 1.64
N ARG A 169 18.05 -0.33 1.37
CA ARG A 169 17.74 -1.64 1.96
C ARG A 169 17.82 -1.63 3.49
N ASP A 170 18.67 -0.78 4.09
CA ASP A 170 18.80 -0.70 5.55
C ASP A 170 17.50 -0.18 6.19
N GLN A 171 16.80 0.79 5.55
CA GLN A 171 15.49 1.27 6.00
C GLN A 171 14.44 0.16 5.89
N VAL A 172 14.44 -0.60 4.79
CA VAL A 172 13.55 -1.77 4.61
C VAL A 172 13.75 -2.78 5.73
N VAL A 173 15.00 -3.12 6.05
CA VAL A 173 15.33 -4.07 7.13
C VAL A 173 14.93 -3.52 8.51
N ALA A 174 15.00 -2.21 8.72
CA ALA A 174 14.57 -1.60 9.97
C ALA A 174 13.05 -1.74 10.17
N LEU A 175 12.25 -1.46 9.13
CA LEU A 175 10.79 -1.64 9.14
C LEU A 175 10.38 -3.11 9.30
N GLU A 176 11.08 -4.03 8.64
CA GLU A 176 10.88 -5.46 8.79
C GLU A 176 11.05 -5.93 10.25
N ARG A 177 12.13 -5.48 10.89
CA ARG A 177 12.40 -5.80 12.31
C ARG A 177 11.39 -5.20 13.27
N ALA A 178 10.79 -4.09 12.90
CA ALA A 178 9.73 -3.45 13.68
C ALA A 178 8.39 -4.16 13.53
N GLY A 179 8.22 -5.05 12.54
CA GLY A 179 7.00 -5.82 12.33
C GLY A 179 6.07 -5.26 11.25
N VAL A 180 6.60 -4.43 10.34
CA VAL A 180 5.86 -3.98 9.15
C VAL A 180 5.82 -5.13 8.14
N ASP A 181 4.63 -5.43 7.59
CA ASP A 181 4.41 -6.53 6.65
C ASP A 181 4.78 -6.16 5.22
N ALA A 182 4.54 -4.89 4.82
CA ALA A 182 4.86 -4.40 3.50
C ALA A 182 5.25 -2.92 3.49
N ILE A 183 5.94 -2.49 2.44
CA ILE A 183 6.24 -1.09 2.17
C ILE A 183 5.68 -0.66 0.82
N LEU A 184 5.04 0.51 0.77
CA LEU A 184 4.73 1.22 -0.47
C LEU A 184 5.90 2.15 -0.80
N VAL A 185 6.52 1.94 -1.96
CA VAL A 185 7.66 2.75 -2.40
C VAL A 185 7.28 3.57 -3.62
N GLY A 186 7.38 4.90 -3.50
CA GLY A 186 7.19 5.85 -4.59
C GLY A 186 8.42 5.92 -5.51
N SER A 187 8.47 6.95 -6.36
CA SER A 187 9.58 7.14 -7.28
C SER A 187 10.90 7.58 -6.61
N GLU A 188 10.89 7.82 -5.31
CA GLU A 188 12.08 8.29 -4.55
C GLU A 188 13.22 7.29 -4.60
N PHE A 189 12.94 5.97 -4.61
CA PHE A 189 13.99 4.96 -4.72
C PHE A 189 14.74 5.00 -6.05
N LEU A 190 14.15 5.55 -7.12
CA LEU A 190 14.80 5.73 -8.42
C LEU A 190 15.91 6.79 -8.39
N ARG A 191 16.03 7.58 -7.32
CA ARG A 191 17.12 8.53 -7.16
C ARG A 191 18.48 7.85 -6.94
N VAL A 192 18.47 6.62 -6.46
CA VAL A 192 19.67 5.81 -6.23
C VAL A 192 20.16 5.17 -7.53
N SER A 193 19.21 4.71 -8.37
CA SER A 193 19.52 4.16 -9.69
C SER A 193 18.45 4.59 -10.69
N PRO A 194 18.81 5.05 -11.89
CA PRO A 194 17.84 5.44 -12.91
C PRO A 194 17.14 4.23 -13.57
N ASP A 195 17.65 3.02 -13.33
CA ASP A 195 17.04 1.78 -13.81
C ASP A 195 16.07 1.22 -12.77
N PHE A 196 14.77 1.23 -13.10
CA PHE A 196 13.70 0.83 -12.22
C PHE A 196 13.87 -0.61 -11.68
N GLY A 197 14.16 -1.56 -12.56
CA GLY A 197 14.31 -2.96 -12.17
C GLY A 197 15.49 -3.17 -11.20
N SER A 198 16.65 -2.60 -11.51
CA SER A 198 17.83 -2.70 -10.65
C SER A 198 17.64 -2.01 -9.29
N ALA A 199 17.02 -0.83 -9.28
CA ALA A 199 16.74 -0.11 -8.04
C ALA A 199 15.77 -0.88 -7.13
N LEU A 200 14.73 -1.46 -7.73
CA LEU A 200 13.74 -2.24 -7.00
C LEU A 200 14.34 -3.57 -6.49
N ALA A 201 15.16 -4.25 -7.30
CA ALA A 201 15.86 -5.48 -6.89
C ALA A 201 16.78 -5.26 -5.68
N GLU A 202 17.42 -4.08 -5.58
CA GLU A 202 18.20 -3.72 -4.40
C GLU A 202 17.32 -3.62 -3.13
N LEU A 203 16.12 -3.04 -3.24
CA LEU A 203 15.20 -2.94 -2.11
C LEU A 203 14.62 -4.31 -1.70
N THR A 204 14.29 -5.17 -2.66
CA THR A 204 13.78 -6.53 -2.40
C THR A 204 14.88 -7.47 -1.88
N GLY A 205 16.16 -7.12 -2.07
CA GLY A 205 17.30 -7.96 -1.67
C GLY A 205 17.52 -9.15 -2.60
N ARG A 206 17.13 -9.05 -3.86
CA ARG A 206 17.29 -10.08 -4.93
C ARG A 206 18.35 -9.68 -5.93
#